data_4db7b39ff406a9cfa151d1a9e1767ca1
#
_entry.id   4db7b39ff406a9cfa151d1a9e1767ca1
#
_cell.length_a   1.000
_cell.length_b   1.000
_cell.length_c   1.000
_cell.angle_alpha   90.00
_cell.angle_beta   90.00
_cell.angle_gamma   90.00
#
_symmetry.space_group_name_H-M   'P 1'
#
loop_
_entity.id
_entity.type
_entity.pdbx_description
1 polymer ?
#
loop_
_entity_poly.entity_id
_entity_poly.type
_entity_poly.pdbx_seq_one_letter_code
_entity_poly.pdbx_strand_id
1 'polypeptide(L)'
;PARYDLNMYMSMLKRGGEMAILGIPAVNQMASLNIGDFVLANGSRKIFGSMIGGMKETQDMLDYSVANDIYPEVEIINAEPRALEEAYRNVIGGKVKFRYVIDMKTLN
;
A
#
# COMPACT_ATOMS: atom_id res chain seq x y z
N PRO A 1 -3.38 -4.97 -4.64
CA PRO A 1 -2.91 -3.73 -5.30
C PRO A 1 -3.36 -3.72 -6.75
N ALA A 2 -3.72 -2.51 -7.25
CA ALA A 2 -4.14 -2.35 -8.63
C ALA A 2 -2.95 -2.52 -9.60
N ARG A 3 -3.27 -2.91 -10.84
CA ARG A 3 -2.28 -2.98 -11.89
C ARG A 3 -1.78 -1.58 -12.24
N TYR A 4 -0.48 -1.39 -12.33
CA TYR A 4 0.14 -0.10 -12.67
C TYR A 4 1.32 -0.28 -13.62
N ASP A 5 1.66 0.78 -14.35
CA ASP A 5 2.84 0.79 -15.22
C ASP A 5 4.07 1.25 -14.43
N LEU A 6 4.94 0.32 -14.11
CA LEU A 6 6.16 0.57 -13.37
C LEU A 6 7.11 1.51 -14.12
N ASN A 7 7.18 1.39 -15.46
CA ASN A 7 8.07 2.21 -16.27
C ASN A 7 7.64 3.68 -16.24
N MET A 8 6.33 3.95 -16.26
CA MET A 8 5.80 5.31 -16.12
C MET A 8 6.23 5.94 -14.78
N TYR A 9 6.07 5.24 -13.67
CA TYR A 9 6.49 5.77 -12.37
C TYR A 9 8.01 5.96 -12.26
N MET A 10 8.80 5.04 -12.82
CA MET A 10 10.25 5.17 -12.85
C MET A 10 10.68 6.40 -13.66
N SER A 11 9.99 6.74 -14.74
CA SER A 11 10.29 7.92 -15.56
C SER A 11 10.05 9.24 -14.82
N MET A 12 9.15 9.27 -13.85
CA MET A 12 8.83 10.45 -13.04
C MET A 12 9.88 10.76 -11.97
N LEU A 13 10.77 9.81 -11.65
CA LEU A 13 11.82 10.04 -10.69
C LEU A 13 12.88 11.01 -11.22
N LYS A 14 13.31 11.94 -10.40
CA LYS A 14 14.51 12.75 -10.68
C LYS A 14 15.76 11.88 -10.68
N ARG A 15 16.86 12.39 -11.24
CA ARG A 15 18.17 11.73 -11.19
C ARG A 15 18.59 11.51 -9.73
N GLY A 16 19.06 10.31 -9.40
CA GLY A 16 19.35 9.89 -8.02
C GLY A 16 18.12 9.52 -7.20
N GLY A 17 16.91 9.62 -7.77
CA GLY A 17 15.66 9.26 -7.09
C GLY A 17 15.52 7.76 -6.85
N GLU A 18 14.71 7.41 -5.85
CA GLU A 18 14.49 6.04 -5.41
C GLU A 18 13.00 5.71 -5.39
N MET A 19 12.64 4.50 -5.77
CA MET A 19 11.28 3.98 -5.71
C MET A 19 11.25 2.71 -4.87
N ALA A 20 10.46 2.73 -3.79
CA ALA A 20 10.21 1.55 -2.96
C ALA A 20 8.93 0.84 -3.40
N ILE A 21 9.00 -0.45 -3.65
CA ILE A 21 7.84 -1.31 -3.92
C ILE A 21 7.39 -1.93 -2.59
N LEU A 22 6.20 -1.56 -2.15
CA LEU A 22 5.63 -2.00 -0.88
C LEU A 22 4.58 -3.12 -1.03
N GLY A 23 3.93 -3.19 -2.19
CA GLY A 23 2.84 -4.14 -2.41
C GLY A 23 3.24 -5.28 -3.35
N ILE A 24 2.75 -6.48 -3.04
CA ILE A 24 2.91 -7.66 -3.91
C ILE A 24 1.55 -7.93 -4.58
N PRO A 25 1.39 -7.62 -5.88
CA PRO A 25 0.20 -8.00 -6.63
C PRO A 25 0.18 -9.52 -6.90
N ALA A 26 -0.95 -10.02 -7.36
CA ALA A 26 -1.04 -11.41 -7.82
C ALA A 26 0.00 -11.66 -8.95
N VAL A 27 0.51 -12.88 -9.04
CA VAL A 27 1.60 -13.24 -9.98
C VAL A 27 1.29 -12.85 -11.43
N ASN A 28 0.04 -13.01 -11.85
CA ASN A 28 -0.44 -12.64 -13.19
C ASN A 28 -0.65 -11.11 -13.37
N GLN A 29 -0.45 -10.32 -12.35
CA GLN A 29 -0.61 -8.86 -12.35
C GLN A 29 0.68 -8.13 -11.99
N MET A 30 1.79 -8.84 -11.88
CA MET A 30 3.09 -8.23 -11.59
C MET A 30 3.47 -7.24 -12.69
N ALA A 31 3.94 -6.07 -12.28
CA ALA A 31 4.49 -5.09 -13.20
C ALA A 31 5.84 -5.60 -13.76
N SER A 32 6.10 -5.28 -15.03
CA SER A 32 7.39 -5.55 -15.66
C SER A 32 8.19 -4.26 -15.80
N LEU A 33 9.51 -4.37 -15.64
CA LEU A 33 10.44 -3.28 -15.88
C LEU A 33 11.16 -3.52 -17.19
N ASN A 34 11.14 -2.51 -18.09
CA ASN A 34 11.97 -2.54 -19.29
C ASN A 34 13.42 -2.20 -18.90
N ILE A 35 14.30 -3.19 -18.94
CA ILE A 35 15.69 -3.03 -18.54
C ILE A 35 16.43 -2.03 -19.47
N GLY A 36 16.12 -2.04 -20.76
CA GLY A 36 16.70 -1.08 -21.70
C GLY A 36 16.39 0.37 -21.32
N ASP A 37 15.13 0.67 -21.09
CA ASP A 37 14.69 2.00 -20.65
C ASP A 37 15.23 2.35 -19.26
N PHE A 38 15.32 1.37 -18.37
CA PHE A 38 15.88 1.57 -17.03
C PHE A 38 17.35 2.00 -17.06
N VAL A 39 18.15 1.41 -17.94
CA VAL A 39 19.57 1.76 -18.10
C VAL A 39 19.75 3.07 -18.88
N LEU A 40 19.07 3.21 -20.00
CA LEU A 40 19.31 4.32 -20.95
C LEU A 40 18.59 5.61 -20.54
N ALA A 41 17.31 5.52 -20.25
CA ALA A 41 16.48 6.70 -19.93
C ALA A 41 16.44 7.03 -18.45
N ASN A 42 16.60 6.03 -17.59
CA ASN A 42 16.44 6.15 -16.14
C ASN A 42 17.75 5.98 -15.36
N GLY A 43 18.90 6.19 -15.98
CA GLY A 43 20.20 6.05 -15.34
C GLY A 43 20.30 6.80 -14.01
N SER A 44 21.04 6.22 -13.05
CA SER A 44 21.23 6.74 -11.68
C SER A 44 19.95 6.75 -10.81
N ARG A 45 18.90 6.02 -11.18
CA ARG A 45 17.73 5.79 -10.34
C ARG A 45 17.79 4.42 -9.70
N LYS A 46 17.08 4.27 -8.58
CA LYS A 46 17.05 3.00 -7.84
C LYS A 46 15.61 2.52 -7.68
N ILE A 47 15.44 1.21 -7.73
CA ILE A 47 14.21 0.51 -7.36
C ILE A 47 14.56 -0.58 -6.34
N PHE A 48 13.78 -0.68 -5.28
CA PHE A 48 13.99 -1.71 -4.26
C PHE A 48 12.66 -2.15 -3.66
N GLY A 49 12.65 -3.35 -3.09
CA GLY A 49 11.52 -3.86 -2.32
C GLY A 49 11.63 -3.45 -0.85
N SER A 50 10.50 -3.27 -0.20
CA SER A 50 10.42 -3.08 1.23
C SER A 50 9.44 -4.09 1.81
N MET A 51 9.79 -4.67 2.96
CA MET A 51 8.95 -5.59 3.71
C MET A 51 8.41 -4.92 4.98
N ILE A 52 7.52 -5.61 5.65
CA ILE A 52 6.97 -5.17 6.94
C ILE A 52 8.09 -5.04 7.98
N GLY A 53 7.93 -4.11 8.90
CA GLY A 53 8.84 -3.94 10.04
C GLY A 53 8.62 -4.99 11.13
N GLY A 54 9.59 -5.10 12.04
CA GLY A 54 9.48 -5.90 13.25
C GLY A 54 8.53 -5.27 14.28
N MET A 55 8.28 -5.99 15.38
CA MET A 55 7.38 -5.52 16.44
C MET A 55 7.84 -4.19 17.05
N LYS A 56 9.16 -4.06 17.28
CA LYS A 56 9.71 -2.81 17.83
C LYS A 56 9.52 -1.64 16.88
N GLU A 57 9.83 -1.81 15.59
CA GLU A 57 9.65 -0.76 14.58
C GLU A 57 8.19 -0.35 14.42
N THR A 58 7.27 -1.33 14.53
CA THR A 58 5.83 -1.07 14.51
C THR A 58 5.40 -0.25 15.74
N GLN A 59 5.91 -0.57 16.93
CA GLN A 59 5.62 0.21 18.14
C GLN A 59 6.19 1.62 18.04
N ASP A 60 7.44 1.76 17.63
CA ASP A 60 8.09 3.06 17.43
C ASP A 60 7.30 3.93 16.43
N MET A 61 6.77 3.33 15.36
CA MET A 61 5.90 4.01 14.38
C MET A 61 4.59 4.47 15.00
N LEU A 62 3.94 3.64 15.82
CA LEU A 62 2.69 3.99 16.49
C LEU A 62 2.91 5.14 17.49
N ASP A 63 3.97 5.07 18.29
CA ASP A 63 4.32 6.10 19.25
C ASP A 63 4.61 7.43 18.56
N TYR A 64 5.36 7.40 17.45
CA TYR A 64 5.61 8.57 16.62
C TYR A 64 4.32 9.15 16.03
N SER A 65 3.43 8.30 15.53
CA SER A 65 2.15 8.73 14.94
C SER A 65 1.27 9.45 15.96
N VAL A 66 1.16 8.89 17.17
CA VAL A 66 0.40 9.51 18.27
C VAL A 66 1.01 10.84 18.70
N ALA A 67 2.34 10.90 18.84
CA ALA A 67 3.05 12.12 19.27
C ALA A 67 2.95 13.27 18.26
N ASN A 68 2.64 12.96 16.99
CA ASN A 68 2.56 13.94 15.89
C ASN A 68 1.16 14.09 15.29
N ASP A 69 0.12 13.55 15.94
CA ASP A 69 -1.27 13.59 15.47
C ASP A 69 -1.46 13.04 14.04
N ILE A 70 -0.70 11.98 13.68
CA ILE A 70 -0.78 11.31 12.39
C ILE A 70 -1.68 10.07 12.53
N TYR A 71 -2.89 10.15 12.01
CA TYR A 71 -3.85 9.04 12.07
C TYR A 71 -4.26 8.61 10.66
N PRO A 72 -4.46 7.29 10.44
CA PRO A 72 -4.96 6.81 9.15
C PRO A 72 -6.44 7.17 8.98
N GLU A 73 -6.85 7.45 7.75
CA GLU A 73 -8.26 7.47 7.40
C GLU A 73 -8.81 6.04 7.43
N VAL A 74 -9.93 5.85 8.11
CA VAL A 74 -10.60 4.56 8.26
C VAL A 74 -12.11 4.69 8.06
N GLU A 75 -12.73 3.63 7.55
CA GLU A 75 -14.18 3.47 7.48
C GLU A 75 -14.60 2.48 8.56
N ILE A 76 -15.39 2.93 9.56
CA ILE A 76 -15.84 2.07 10.65
C ILE A 76 -17.12 1.35 10.21
N ILE A 77 -17.17 0.04 10.40
CA ILE A 77 -18.32 -0.81 10.09
C ILE A 77 -18.75 -1.62 11.32
N ASN A 78 -20.03 -1.99 11.38
CA ASN A 78 -20.55 -2.87 12.42
C ASN A 78 -20.07 -4.31 12.23
N ALA A 79 -19.97 -5.05 13.34
CA ALA A 79 -19.64 -6.48 13.34
C ALA A 79 -20.85 -7.34 12.94
N GLU A 80 -21.45 -7.06 11.80
CA GLU A 80 -22.64 -7.74 11.24
C GLU A 80 -22.26 -8.50 9.96
N PRO A 81 -22.79 -9.70 9.73
CA PRO A 81 -22.45 -10.51 8.54
C PRO A 81 -22.60 -9.75 7.23
N ARG A 82 -23.69 -9.01 7.05
CA ARG A 82 -23.97 -8.25 5.85
C ARG A 82 -22.95 -7.11 5.61
N ALA A 83 -22.60 -6.38 6.67
CA ALA A 83 -21.60 -5.30 6.61
C ALA A 83 -20.20 -5.85 6.27
N LEU A 84 -19.85 -7.00 6.84
CA LEU A 84 -18.59 -7.67 6.56
C LEU A 84 -18.51 -8.16 5.11
N GLU A 85 -19.56 -8.81 4.58
CA GLU A 85 -19.60 -9.24 3.19
C GLU A 85 -19.48 -8.07 2.20
N GLU A 86 -20.14 -6.96 2.49
CA GLU A 86 -20.05 -5.75 1.67
C GLU A 86 -18.64 -5.15 1.73
N ALA A 87 -18.02 -5.08 2.92
CA ALA A 87 -16.66 -4.61 3.10
C ALA A 87 -15.67 -5.46 2.30
N TYR A 88 -15.77 -6.79 2.34
CA TYR A 88 -14.93 -7.69 1.52
C TYR A 88 -15.08 -7.42 0.02
N ARG A 89 -16.30 -7.27 -0.47
CA ARG A 89 -16.55 -6.94 -1.89
C ARG A 89 -15.92 -5.60 -2.28
N ASN A 90 -16.03 -4.61 -1.40
CA ASN A 90 -15.48 -3.27 -1.64
C ASN A 90 -13.94 -3.26 -1.62
N VAL A 91 -13.31 -4.01 -0.71
CA VAL A 91 -11.84 -4.17 -0.69
C VAL A 91 -11.35 -4.83 -1.98
N ILE A 92 -11.98 -5.93 -2.40
CA ILE A 92 -11.63 -6.61 -3.65
C ILE A 92 -11.84 -5.69 -4.86
N GLY A 93 -12.89 -4.88 -4.84
CA GLY A 93 -13.21 -3.91 -5.88
C GLY A 93 -12.40 -2.61 -5.84
N GLY A 94 -11.50 -2.44 -4.86
CA GLY A 94 -10.68 -1.23 -4.71
C GLY A 94 -11.47 0.03 -4.35
N LYS A 95 -12.65 -0.12 -3.72
CA LYS A 95 -13.58 0.99 -3.41
C LYS A 95 -13.40 1.59 -2.02
N VAL A 96 -12.57 0.99 -1.18
CA VAL A 96 -12.33 1.44 0.20
C VAL A 96 -11.25 2.53 0.26
N LYS A 97 -11.46 3.54 1.07
CA LYS A 97 -10.48 4.58 1.40
C LYS A 97 -10.05 4.43 2.86
N PHE A 98 -9.12 3.77 3.11
CA PHE A 98 -8.06 2.92 2.69
C PHE A 98 -8.16 1.61 3.47
N ARG A 99 -8.99 1.58 4.54
CA ARG A 99 -9.15 0.46 5.47
C ARG A 99 -10.52 0.46 6.13
N TYR A 100 -11.13 -0.70 6.24
CA TYR A 100 -12.25 -0.92 7.16
C TYR A 100 -11.75 -1.28 8.55
N VAL A 101 -12.41 -0.73 9.57
CA VAL A 101 -12.23 -1.09 10.97
C VAL A 101 -13.58 -1.60 11.50
N ILE A 102 -13.58 -2.80 12.05
CA ILE A 102 -14.79 -3.42 12.60
C ILE A 102 -14.97 -2.96 14.04
N ASP A 103 -16.10 -2.32 14.36
CA ASP A 103 -16.45 -2.01 15.75
C ASP A 103 -16.97 -3.27 16.46
N MET A 104 -16.10 -3.89 17.23
CA MET A 104 -16.43 -5.12 17.97
C MET A 104 -17.47 -4.91 19.08
N LYS A 105 -17.79 -3.66 19.46
CA LYS A 105 -18.88 -3.39 20.41
C LYS A 105 -20.25 -3.67 19.82
N THR A 106 -20.35 -3.75 18.51
CA THR A 106 -21.60 -4.04 17.78
C THR A 106 -21.82 -5.52 17.53
N LEU A 107 -20.89 -6.37 17.97
CA LEU A 107 -21.03 -7.83 17.90
C LEU A 107 -22.06 -8.30 18.93
N ASN A 108 -23.20 -8.86 18.48
CA ASN A 108 -24.26 -9.43 19.30
C ASN A 108 -24.16 -10.97 19.31
#